data_680e1e50618dde0c705231b9c1c670b3
#
_entry.id   680e1e50618dde0c705231b9c1c670b3
#
_cell.length_a   1.000
_cell.length_b   1.000
_cell.length_c   1.000
_cell.angle_alpha   90.00
_cell.angle_beta   90.00
_cell.angle_gamma   90.00
#
_symmetry.space_group_name_H-M   'P 1'
#
loop_
_entity.id
_entity.type
_entity.pdbx_description
1 polymer ?
#
loop_
_entity_poly.entity_id
_entity_poly.type
_entity_poly.pdbx_seq_one_letter_code
_entity_poly.pdbx_strand_id
1 'polypeptide(L)'
;MFFYRTSPTTTALGYLVAKNHLYLYPKSTDMIKSMTGYGKAECLLPSGKMTIEIRSLNGKNADISIKTSVIPREKEMEVRQYIAKELQRGNIDLFANFEQNAAEKAKQINKDIFNGYLEQINALGTQFSNDAVLQTILRLPDIIETKKEEITEETWNSLEEAIHSAVAALNDFRAKEGEILYNDVTSRVALIE
;
A
#
# COMPACT_ATOMS: atom_id res chain seq x y z
N MET A 1 20.07 10.30 56.42
CA MET A 1 18.93 9.40 56.07
C MET A 1 18.51 9.77 54.69
N PHE A 2 19.19 9.18 53.67
CA PHE A 2 18.95 9.47 52.24
C PHE A 2 18.30 8.25 51.63
N PHE A 3 17.05 8.40 51.18
CA PHE A 3 16.35 7.40 50.39
C PHE A 3 16.72 7.58 48.90
N TYR A 4 17.50 6.67 48.36
CA TYR A 4 17.64 6.47 46.94
C TYR A 4 16.50 5.58 46.46
N ARG A 5 15.67 6.16 45.59
CA ARG A 5 14.59 5.43 44.90
C ARG A 5 15.20 4.88 43.60
N THR A 6 15.57 3.62 43.60
CA THR A 6 15.97 2.91 42.40
C THR A 6 14.71 2.47 41.66
N SER A 7 14.55 2.95 40.43
CA SER A 7 13.59 2.41 39.46
C SER A 7 13.98 0.98 39.09
N PRO A 8 13.07 0.01 39.03
CA PRO A 8 13.40 -1.35 38.64
C PRO A 8 13.37 -1.46 37.13
N THR A 9 14.52 -1.35 36.48
CA THR A 9 14.74 -1.95 35.16
C THR A 9 15.02 -3.44 35.37
N THR A 10 13.98 -4.23 35.57
CA THR A 10 14.11 -5.68 35.65
C THR A 10 14.13 -6.24 34.25
N THR A 11 15.32 -6.36 33.69
CA THR A 11 15.57 -7.21 32.52
C THR A 11 15.42 -8.66 32.96
N ALA A 12 14.30 -9.30 32.68
CA ALA A 12 14.10 -10.71 32.99
C ALA A 12 14.96 -11.55 32.04
N LEU A 13 16.08 -12.06 32.53
CA LEU A 13 16.93 -13.05 31.86
C LEU A 13 16.37 -14.45 32.12
N GLY A 14 16.05 -15.19 31.05
CA GLY A 14 15.71 -16.60 31.12
C GLY A 14 16.97 -17.45 30.89
N TYR A 15 17.11 -18.55 31.65
CA TYR A 15 18.25 -19.48 31.56
C TYR A 15 17.77 -20.82 31.03
N LEU A 16 18.46 -21.36 30.05
CA LEU A 16 18.33 -22.75 29.63
C LEU A 16 19.62 -23.49 29.98
N VAL A 17 19.55 -24.54 30.77
CA VAL A 17 20.71 -25.39 31.13
C VAL A 17 20.66 -26.67 30.31
N ALA A 18 21.56 -26.80 29.33
CA ALA A 18 21.75 -28.02 28.59
C ALA A 18 23.20 -28.51 28.77
N LYS A 19 23.38 -29.68 29.35
CA LYS A 19 24.68 -30.39 29.50
C LYS A 19 25.88 -29.51 29.91
N ASN A 20 25.80 -28.89 31.08
CA ASN A 20 26.87 -28.08 31.71
C ASN A 20 27.24 -26.75 31.00
N HIS A 21 26.47 -26.28 30.06
CA HIS A 21 26.62 -24.92 29.51
C HIS A 21 25.40 -24.06 29.81
N LEU A 22 25.65 -22.93 30.45
CA LEU A 22 24.64 -21.92 30.72
C LEU A 22 24.54 -20.98 29.52
N TYR A 23 23.46 -21.08 28.78
CA TYR A 23 23.16 -20.13 27.71
C TYR A 23 22.23 -19.05 28.23
N LEU A 24 22.70 -17.82 28.20
CA LEU A 24 21.90 -16.63 28.50
C LEU A 24 21.13 -16.24 27.22
N TYR A 25 19.83 -16.50 27.20
CA TYR A 25 18.97 -15.94 26.17
C TYR A 25 18.32 -14.67 26.70
N PRO A 26 18.41 -13.54 26.01
CA PRO A 26 17.58 -12.40 26.34
C PRO A 26 16.11 -12.85 26.16
N LYS A 27 15.34 -12.76 27.22
CA LYS A 27 13.88 -12.89 27.12
C LYS A 27 13.39 -11.66 26.35
N SER A 28 13.46 -11.70 25.02
CA SER A 28 12.77 -10.71 24.25
C SER A 28 11.29 -10.96 24.40
N THR A 29 10.57 -9.97 24.91
CA THR A 29 9.11 -9.95 24.91
C THR A 29 8.56 -9.72 23.50
N ASP A 30 9.45 -9.69 22.49
CA ASP A 30 9.07 -9.55 21.10
C ASP A 30 8.40 -10.83 20.64
N MET A 31 7.11 -10.73 20.36
CA MET A 31 6.37 -11.81 19.73
C MET A 31 7.03 -12.19 18.40
N ILE A 32 7.19 -13.50 18.19
CA ILE A 32 7.66 -14.02 16.90
C ILE A 32 6.63 -13.61 15.84
N LYS A 33 7.10 -12.93 14.80
CA LYS A 33 6.30 -12.54 13.66
C LYS A 33 6.72 -13.33 12.44
N SER A 34 5.76 -13.79 11.65
CA SER A 34 6.05 -14.35 10.33
C SER A 34 6.68 -13.29 9.41
N MET A 35 7.47 -13.73 8.44
CA MET A 35 8.03 -12.86 7.41
C MET A 35 7.07 -12.67 6.22
N THR A 36 6.11 -13.58 6.07
CA THR A 36 5.05 -13.49 5.07
C THR A 36 3.82 -12.82 5.66
N GLY A 37 3.06 -12.14 4.85
CA GLY A 37 1.84 -11.51 5.28
C GLY A 37 1.08 -10.81 4.17
N TYR A 38 -0.19 -10.55 4.44
CA TYR A 38 -1.10 -9.84 3.56
C TYR A 38 -1.94 -8.87 4.38
N GLY A 39 -2.12 -7.69 3.85
CA GLY A 39 -3.02 -6.69 4.40
C GLY A 39 -3.82 -6.02 3.30
N LYS A 40 -5.07 -5.70 3.60
CA LYS A 40 -5.98 -5.01 2.69
C LYS A 40 -6.75 -3.94 3.45
N ALA A 41 -6.91 -2.79 2.81
CA ALA A 41 -7.81 -1.74 3.28
C ALA A 41 -8.51 -1.09 2.09
N GLU A 42 -9.63 -0.46 2.36
CA GLU A 42 -10.45 0.20 1.36
C GLU A 42 -10.81 1.60 1.86
N CYS A 43 -10.77 2.58 0.97
CA CYS A 43 -11.30 3.91 1.25
C CYS A 43 -12.26 4.33 0.15
N LEU A 44 -13.28 5.10 0.55
CA LEU A 44 -14.26 5.68 -0.36
C LEU A 44 -13.80 7.10 -0.70
N LEU A 45 -13.68 7.37 -1.99
CA LEU A 45 -13.39 8.67 -2.54
C LEU A 45 -14.65 9.20 -3.25
N PRO A 46 -14.79 10.51 -3.46
CA PRO A 46 -15.95 11.07 -4.16
C PRO A 46 -16.18 10.45 -5.54
N SER A 47 -15.10 10.11 -6.23
CA SER A 47 -15.08 9.56 -7.59
C SER A 47 -15.17 8.04 -7.67
N GLY A 48 -15.00 7.34 -6.54
CA GLY A 48 -15.01 5.89 -6.54
C GLY A 48 -14.49 5.25 -5.26
N LYS A 49 -14.14 3.98 -5.38
CA LYS A 49 -13.58 3.17 -4.31
C LYS A 49 -12.11 2.87 -4.60
N MET A 50 -11.26 3.14 -3.62
CA MET A 50 -9.85 2.76 -3.65
C MET A 50 -9.62 1.51 -2.79
N THR A 51 -8.95 0.54 -3.33
CA THR A 51 -8.51 -0.67 -2.62
C THR A 51 -6.99 -0.69 -2.55
N ILE A 52 -6.46 -0.73 -1.34
CA ILE A 52 -5.03 -0.86 -1.05
C ILE A 52 -4.74 -2.29 -0.62
N GLU A 53 -3.81 -2.94 -1.29
CA GLU A 53 -3.32 -4.26 -0.93
C GLU A 53 -1.81 -4.19 -0.70
N ILE A 54 -1.37 -4.77 0.40
CA ILE A 54 0.05 -4.88 0.71
C ILE A 54 0.40 -6.34 0.98
N ARG A 55 1.48 -6.81 0.36
CA ARG A 55 1.97 -8.18 0.50
C ARG A 55 3.42 -8.16 0.92
N SER A 56 3.77 -9.07 1.79
CA SER A 56 5.15 -9.28 2.20
C SER A 56 5.56 -10.72 2.01
N LEU A 57 6.70 -10.91 1.37
CA LEU A 57 7.36 -12.20 1.24
C LEU A 57 8.68 -12.18 2.01
N ASN A 58 9.25 -13.37 2.20
CA ASN A 58 10.52 -13.51 2.89
C ASN A 58 11.62 -12.67 2.22
N GLY A 59 12.28 -11.84 3.01
CA GLY A 59 13.39 -10.98 2.57
C GLY A 59 14.29 -10.60 3.74
N LYS A 60 15.58 -10.44 3.46
CA LYS A 60 16.58 -10.06 4.47
C LYS A 60 16.47 -8.60 4.85
N ASN A 61 16.22 -7.74 3.89
CA ASN A 61 16.04 -6.31 4.03
C ASN A 61 14.60 -5.93 3.65
N ALA A 62 14.17 -4.72 3.99
CA ALA A 62 12.92 -4.15 3.48
C ALA A 62 13.14 -3.69 2.03
N ASP A 63 12.68 -4.48 1.08
CA ASP A 63 12.63 -4.13 -0.34
C ASP A 63 11.19 -3.83 -0.71
N ILE A 64 10.91 -2.55 -1.06
CA ILE A 64 9.55 -2.06 -1.22
C ILE A 64 9.32 -1.69 -2.68
N SER A 65 8.33 -2.32 -3.29
CA SER A 65 7.86 -2.06 -4.64
C SER A 65 6.45 -1.47 -4.60
N ILE A 66 6.32 -0.22 -5.04
CA ILE A 66 5.03 0.46 -5.17
C ILE A 66 4.54 0.30 -6.60
N LYS A 67 3.50 -0.51 -6.79
CA LYS A 67 2.94 -0.87 -8.09
C LYS A 67 1.60 -0.17 -8.31
N THR A 68 1.64 1.15 -8.37
CA THR A 68 0.46 1.97 -8.62
C THR A 68 0.84 3.32 -9.22
N SER A 69 -0.04 3.87 -10.04
CA SER A 69 0.08 5.24 -10.56
C SER A 69 -0.74 6.25 -9.74
N VAL A 70 -1.44 5.79 -8.71
CA VAL A 70 -2.34 6.63 -7.90
C VAL A 70 -1.56 7.45 -6.88
N ILE A 71 -0.47 6.90 -6.34
CA ILE A 71 0.36 7.62 -5.36
C ILE A 71 1.20 8.66 -6.10
N PRO A 72 1.10 9.96 -5.74
CA PRO A 72 1.95 11.00 -6.32
C PRO A 72 3.44 10.70 -6.07
N ARG A 73 4.28 10.94 -7.06
CA ARG A 73 5.73 10.69 -6.95
C ARG A 73 6.37 11.41 -5.77
N GLU A 74 5.85 12.58 -5.44
CA GLU A 74 6.31 13.40 -4.31
C GLU A 74 6.08 12.69 -2.96
N LYS A 75 4.98 11.94 -2.86
CA LYS A 75 4.58 11.20 -1.66
C LYS A 75 5.12 9.77 -1.59
N GLU A 76 5.64 9.26 -2.70
CA GLU A 76 6.12 7.88 -2.79
C GLU A 76 7.27 7.60 -1.80
N MET A 77 8.18 8.56 -1.60
CA MET A 77 9.29 8.40 -0.68
C MET A 77 8.81 8.32 0.78
N GLU A 78 7.83 9.14 1.14
CA GLU A 78 7.22 9.16 2.47
C GLU A 78 6.54 7.80 2.79
N VAL A 79 5.75 7.30 1.83
CA VAL A 79 5.11 5.98 1.93
C VAL A 79 6.14 4.86 2.07
N ARG A 80 7.23 4.88 1.30
CA ARG A 80 8.32 3.90 1.41
C ARG A 80 8.97 3.92 2.79
N GLN A 81 9.28 5.11 3.31
CA GLN A 81 9.89 5.26 4.63
C GLN A 81 8.95 4.75 5.74
N TYR A 82 7.66 5.05 5.65
CA TYR A 82 6.66 4.55 6.58
C TYR A 82 6.60 3.02 6.57
N ILE A 83 6.45 2.41 5.39
CA ILE A 83 6.38 0.95 5.25
C ILE A 83 7.67 0.28 5.75
N ALA A 84 8.85 0.83 5.41
CA ALA A 84 10.14 0.30 5.87
C ALA A 84 10.26 0.32 7.40
N LYS A 85 9.79 1.39 8.04
CA LYS A 85 9.80 1.55 9.49
C LYS A 85 8.89 0.52 10.18
N GLU A 86 7.67 0.34 9.66
CA GLU A 86 6.66 -0.53 10.29
C GLU A 86 6.93 -2.02 10.05
N LEU A 87 7.40 -2.39 8.86
CA LEU A 87 7.58 -3.79 8.49
C LEU A 87 9.02 -4.31 8.66
N GLN A 88 10.00 -3.43 8.77
CA GLN A 88 11.41 -3.67 9.06
C GLN A 88 12.15 -4.55 8.04
N ARG A 89 11.54 -5.61 7.50
CA ARG A 89 12.13 -6.53 6.53
C ARG A 89 11.07 -7.25 5.69
N GLY A 90 11.50 -7.78 4.56
CA GLY A 90 10.68 -8.53 3.60
C GLY A 90 10.70 -7.88 2.21
N ASN A 91 10.34 -8.67 1.21
CA ASN A 91 10.01 -8.15 -0.12
C ASN A 91 8.54 -7.73 -0.08
N ILE A 92 8.31 -6.42 -0.17
CA ILE A 92 7.00 -5.81 0.10
C ILE A 92 6.48 -5.21 -1.20
N ASP A 93 5.32 -5.68 -1.65
CA ASP A 93 4.60 -5.13 -2.79
C ASP A 93 3.36 -4.38 -2.30
N LEU A 94 3.23 -3.11 -2.68
CA LEU A 94 2.05 -2.28 -2.47
C LEU A 94 1.32 -2.10 -3.79
N PHE A 95 0.03 -2.45 -3.81
CA PHE A 95 -0.89 -2.26 -4.93
C PHE A 95 -1.99 -1.30 -4.51
N ALA A 96 -2.38 -0.42 -5.41
CA ALA A 96 -3.59 0.39 -5.24
C ALA A 96 -4.43 0.29 -6.52
N ASN A 97 -5.68 -0.14 -6.36
CA ASN A 97 -6.65 -0.25 -7.42
C ASN A 97 -7.77 0.74 -7.18
N PHE A 98 -8.07 1.54 -8.19
CA PHE A 98 -9.16 2.50 -8.16
C PHE A 98 -10.32 2.01 -9.03
N GLU A 99 -11.49 1.89 -8.43
CA GLU A 99 -12.74 1.55 -9.09
C GLU A 99 -13.62 2.80 -9.16
N GLN A 100 -13.74 3.39 -10.35
CA GLN A 100 -14.59 4.55 -10.57
C GLN A 100 -16.08 4.22 -10.42
N ASN A 101 -16.83 5.17 -9.89
CA ASN A 101 -18.29 5.11 -9.85
C ASN A 101 -18.88 5.04 -11.28
N ALA A 102 -19.98 4.33 -11.45
CA ALA A 102 -20.60 4.11 -12.75
C ALA A 102 -21.00 5.43 -13.47
N ALA A 103 -21.36 6.45 -12.71
CA ALA A 103 -21.72 7.78 -13.25
C ALA A 103 -20.52 8.54 -13.84
N GLU A 104 -19.31 8.28 -13.37
CA GLU A 104 -18.07 8.93 -13.84
C GLU A 104 -17.32 8.11 -14.91
N LYS A 105 -17.79 6.92 -15.22
CA LYS A 105 -17.24 6.10 -16.32
C LYS A 105 -17.46 6.69 -17.69
N ALA A 106 -18.38 7.66 -17.84
CA ALA A 106 -18.56 8.37 -19.09
C ALA A 106 -17.33 9.23 -19.37
N LYS A 107 -16.55 8.81 -20.36
CA LYS A 107 -15.42 9.59 -20.86
C LYS A 107 -15.92 10.95 -21.33
N GLN A 108 -15.19 12.00 -21.01
CA GLN A 108 -15.55 13.37 -21.43
C GLN A 108 -14.88 13.68 -22.77
N ILE A 109 -15.62 14.45 -23.60
CA ILE A 109 -15.06 14.99 -24.83
C ILE A 109 -14.24 16.22 -24.47
N ASN A 110 -12.96 16.25 -24.88
CA ASN A 110 -12.13 17.42 -24.77
C ASN A 110 -12.60 18.47 -25.80
N LYS A 111 -13.31 19.47 -25.31
CA LYS A 111 -13.89 20.51 -26.16
C LYS A 111 -12.86 21.36 -26.88
N ASP A 112 -11.71 21.61 -26.26
CA ASP A 112 -10.68 22.48 -26.82
C ASP A 112 -9.99 21.75 -27.98
N ILE A 113 -9.65 20.48 -27.83
CA ILE A 113 -9.08 19.67 -28.89
C ILE A 113 -10.11 19.47 -30.01
N PHE A 114 -11.37 19.19 -29.67
CA PHE A 114 -12.45 19.04 -30.63
C PHE A 114 -12.60 20.30 -31.49
N ASN A 115 -12.68 21.48 -30.87
CA ASN A 115 -12.80 22.75 -31.59
C ASN A 115 -11.57 23.06 -32.45
N GLY A 116 -10.36 22.75 -31.95
CA GLY A 116 -9.13 22.90 -32.73
C GLY A 116 -9.12 22.07 -34.00
N TYR A 117 -9.59 20.83 -33.95
CA TYR A 117 -9.71 20.01 -35.17
C TYR A 117 -10.83 20.51 -36.08
N LEU A 118 -11.93 20.96 -35.54
CA LEU A 118 -13.06 21.55 -36.30
C LEU A 118 -12.61 22.78 -37.11
N GLU A 119 -11.83 23.67 -36.49
CA GLU A 119 -11.26 24.85 -37.15
C GLU A 119 -10.32 24.47 -38.28
N GLN A 120 -9.42 23.48 -38.04
CA GLN A 120 -8.49 22.99 -39.07
C GLN A 120 -9.23 22.39 -40.27
N ILE A 121 -10.28 21.60 -40.04
CA ILE A 121 -11.08 20.99 -41.11
C ILE A 121 -11.81 22.12 -41.93
N ASN A 122 -12.38 23.10 -41.26
CA ASN A 122 -13.04 24.22 -41.89
C ASN A 122 -12.07 25.08 -42.75
N ALA A 123 -10.82 25.22 -42.30
CA ALA A 123 -9.77 25.93 -43.04
C ALA A 123 -9.36 25.25 -44.34
N LEU A 124 -9.64 23.94 -44.53
CA LEU A 124 -9.39 23.23 -45.77
C LEU A 124 -10.30 23.69 -46.93
N GLY A 125 -11.33 24.51 -46.64
CA GLY A 125 -12.16 25.17 -47.67
C GLY A 125 -13.08 24.22 -48.45
N THR A 126 -13.20 22.95 -48.05
CA THR A 126 -14.11 21.96 -48.63
C THR A 126 -15.38 21.86 -47.79
N GLN A 127 -16.57 21.82 -48.43
CA GLN A 127 -17.81 21.58 -47.72
C GLN A 127 -17.95 20.09 -47.41
N PHE A 128 -17.68 19.74 -46.15
CA PHE A 128 -17.97 18.41 -45.63
C PHE A 128 -19.35 18.39 -44.96
N SER A 129 -20.03 17.26 -44.94
CA SER A 129 -21.23 17.11 -44.14
C SER A 129 -20.89 17.14 -42.64
N ASN A 130 -21.69 17.84 -41.85
CA ASN A 130 -21.47 17.95 -40.40
C ASN A 130 -21.37 16.58 -39.73
N ASP A 131 -22.14 15.58 -40.17
CA ASP A 131 -22.14 14.25 -39.65
C ASP A 131 -20.78 13.53 -39.89
N ALA A 132 -20.23 13.68 -41.11
CA ALA A 132 -18.93 13.08 -41.46
C ALA A 132 -17.80 13.73 -40.65
N VAL A 133 -17.84 15.04 -40.44
CA VAL A 133 -16.87 15.78 -39.63
C VAL A 133 -16.94 15.31 -38.18
N LEU A 134 -18.13 15.25 -37.60
CA LEU A 134 -18.34 14.80 -36.23
C LEU A 134 -17.83 13.36 -36.01
N GLN A 135 -18.19 12.43 -36.88
CA GLN A 135 -17.74 11.04 -36.78
C GLN A 135 -16.23 10.91 -36.93
N THR A 136 -15.61 11.73 -37.76
CA THR A 136 -14.16 11.71 -37.98
C THR A 136 -13.43 12.24 -36.77
N ILE A 137 -13.85 13.42 -36.23
CA ILE A 137 -13.22 14.03 -35.08
C ILE A 137 -13.32 13.12 -33.84
N LEU A 138 -14.48 12.50 -33.60
CA LEU A 138 -14.66 11.59 -32.44
C LEU A 138 -13.79 10.32 -32.50
N ARG A 139 -13.20 9.99 -33.64
CA ARG A 139 -12.27 8.87 -33.80
C ARG A 139 -10.79 9.26 -33.66
N LEU A 140 -10.49 10.56 -33.64
CA LEU A 140 -9.13 11.04 -33.47
C LEU A 140 -8.66 10.79 -32.05
N PRO A 141 -7.36 10.56 -31.84
CA PRO A 141 -6.79 10.42 -30.52
C PRO A 141 -6.99 11.69 -29.70
N ASP A 142 -6.99 11.54 -28.40
CA ASP A 142 -7.07 12.62 -27.40
C ASP A 142 -8.40 13.41 -27.34
N ILE A 143 -9.36 13.13 -28.23
CA ILE A 143 -10.72 13.73 -28.16
C ILE A 143 -11.49 13.21 -26.97
N ILE A 144 -11.30 11.96 -26.63
CA ILE A 144 -11.97 11.31 -25.51
C ILE A 144 -10.97 11.18 -24.36
N GLU A 145 -11.12 12.04 -23.37
CA GLU A 145 -10.24 12.05 -22.20
C GLU A 145 -10.81 11.20 -21.06
N THR A 146 -9.93 10.40 -20.46
CA THR A 146 -10.16 9.93 -19.12
C THR A 146 -9.65 11.02 -18.19
N LYS A 147 -10.53 11.69 -17.47
CA LYS A 147 -10.14 12.70 -16.48
C LYS A 147 -9.13 12.10 -15.54
N LYS A 148 -7.87 12.54 -15.61
CA LYS A 148 -6.91 12.28 -14.56
C LYS A 148 -7.34 13.12 -13.37
N GLU A 149 -7.83 12.47 -12.33
CA GLU A 149 -8.12 13.17 -11.09
C GLU A 149 -6.80 13.66 -10.49
N GLU A 150 -6.74 14.96 -10.27
CA GLU A 150 -5.73 15.54 -9.40
C GLU A 150 -6.06 15.10 -7.99
N ILE A 151 -5.10 14.45 -7.34
CA ILE A 151 -5.25 14.00 -5.96
C ILE A 151 -5.23 15.24 -5.08
N THR A 152 -6.39 15.61 -4.56
CA THR A 152 -6.51 16.69 -3.57
C THR A 152 -5.91 16.25 -2.24
N GLU A 153 -5.59 17.20 -1.34
CA GLU A 153 -5.09 16.87 -0.02
C GLU A 153 -6.06 15.99 0.79
N GLU A 154 -7.36 16.21 0.65
CA GLU A 154 -8.38 15.38 1.31
C GLU A 154 -8.36 13.94 0.80
N THR A 155 -8.25 13.78 -0.52
CA THR A 155 -8.10 12.46 -1.15
C THR A 155 -6.82 11.76 -0.71
N TRP A 156 -5.73 12.55 -0.60
CA TRP A 156 -4.45 12.02 -0.11
C TRP A 156 -4.55 11.53 1.33
N ASN A 157 -5.14 12.30 2.23
CA ASN A 157 -5.30 11.91 3.63
C ASN A 157 -6.08 10.60 3.77
N SER A 158 -7.17 10.45 3.01
CA SER A 158 -7.96 9.20 2.99
C SER A 158 -7.15 8.01 2.45
N LEU A 159 -6.31 8.24 1.44
CA LEU A 159 -5.43 7.24 0.88
C LEU A 159 -4.34 6.83 1.87
N GLU A 160 -3.74 7.79 2.56
CA GLU A 160 -2.72 7.57 3.58
C GLU A 160 -3.26 6.76 4.75
N GLU A 161 -4.46 7.07 5.25
CA GLU A 161 -5.14 6.28 6.28
C GLU A 161 -5.40 4.84 5.83
N ALA A 162 -5.79 4.65 4.57
CA ALA A 162 -5.96 3.32 4.01
C ALA A 162 -4.64 2.54 3.90
N ILE A 163 -3.54 3.21 3.54
CA ILE A 163 -2.20 2.60 3.54
C ILE A 163 -1.82 2.18 4.97
N HIS A 164 -2.02 3.06 5.95
CA HIS A 164 -1.74 2.75 7.36
C HIS A 164 -2.56 1.55 7.85
N SER A 165 -3.84 1.50 7.50
CA SER A 165 -4.74 0.40 7.85
C SER A 165 -4.32 -0.92 7.20
N ALA A 166 -3.88 -0.90 5.93
CA ALA A 166 -3.39 -2.08 5.23
C ALA A 166 -2.08 -2.61 5.86
N VAL A 167 -1.16 -1.72 6.24
CA VAL A 167 0.09 -2.07 6.94
C VAL A 167 -0.20 -2.67 8.32
N ALA A 168 -1.15 -2.10 9.07
CA ALA A 168 -1.57 -2.64 10.36
C ALA A 168 -2.17 -4.05 10.21
N ALA A 169 -3.06 -4.25 9.22
CA ALA A 169 -3.65 -5.55 8.93
C ALA A 169 -2.58 -6.61 8.56
N LEU A 170 -1.56 -6.23 7.80
CA LEU A 170 -0.43 -7.11 7.49
C LEU A 170 0.38 -7.46 8.74
N ASN A 171 0.64 -6.50 9.63
CA ASN A 171 1.34 -6.75 10.89
C ASN A 171 0.56 -7.68 11.81
N ASP A 172 -0.76 -7.53 11.89
CA ASP A 172 -1.65 -8.42 12.65
C ASP A 172 -1.63 -9.84 12.07
N PHE A 173 -1.65 -9.97 10.75
CA PHE A 173 -1.51 -11.26 10.08
C PHE A 173 -0.20 -11.93 10.45
N ARG A 174 0.94 -11.20 10.36
CA ARG A 174 2.26 -11.70 10.72
C ARG A 174 2.36 -12.13 12.18
N ALA A 175 1.72 -11.39 13.08
CA ALA A 175 1.71 -11.72 14.50
C ALA A 175 0.94 -13.02 14.78
N LYS A 176 -0.26 -13.18 14.19
CA LYS A 176 -1.08 -14.40 14.33
C LYS A 176 -0.38 -15.62 13.77
N GLU A 177 0.21 -15.50 12.58
CA GLU A 177 0.96 -16.60 11.96
C GLU A 177 2.21 -16.94 12.76
N GLY A 178 2.92 -15.94 13.30
CA GLY A 178 4.06 -16.14 14.19
C GLY A 178 3.70 -16.84 15.48
N GLU A 179 2.55 -16.55 16.07
CA GLU A 179 2.05 -17.24 17.27
C GLU A 179 1.76 -18.72 17.00
N ILE A 180 1.12 -19.03 15.87
CA ILE A 180 0.84 -20.41 15.46
C ILE A 180 2.16 -21.19 15.29
N LEU A 181 3.14 -20.62 14.59
CA LEU A 181 4.46 -21.22 14.39
C LEU A 181 5.19 -21.42 15.71
N TYR A 182 5.15 -20.44 16.61
CA TYR A 182 5.76 -20.56 17.94
C TYR A 182 5.17 -21.73 18.73
N ASN A 183 3.85 -21.85 18.75
CA ASN A 183 3.17 -22.92 19.48
C ASN A 183 3.47 -24.31 18.89
N ASP A 184 3.51 -24.43 17.55
CA ASP A 184 3.87 -25.70 16.88
C ASP A 184 5.30 -26.12 17.21
N VAL A 185 6.26 -25.20 17.07
CA VAL A 185 7.69 -25.49 17.38
C VAL A 185 7.87 -25.85 18.85
N THR A 186 7.27 -25.10 19.78
CA THR A 186 7.39 -25.33 21.21
C THR A 186 6.79 -26.68 21.60
N SER A 187 5.65 -27.03 21.03
CA SER A 187 5.01 -28.35 21.28
C SER A 187 5.88 -29.50 20.79
N ARG A 188 6.55 -29.35 19.63
CA ARG A 188 7.45 -30.40 19.10
C ARG A 188 8.73 -30.51 19.91
N VAL A 189 9.29 -29.42 20.40
CA VAL A 189 10.45 -29.41 21.29
C VAL A 189 10.13 -30.16 22.58
N ALA A 190 8.96 -29.89 23.19
CA ALA A 190 8.52 -30.57 24.40
C ALA A 190 8.30 -32.10 24.24
N LEU A 191 8.14 -32.60 23.01
CA LEU A 191 8.06 -34.03 22.73
C LEU A 191 9.44 -34.72 22.61
N ILE A 192 10.52 -33.95 22.51
CA ILE A 192 11.89 -34.44 22.35
C ILE A 192 12.60 -34.50 23.73
N GLU A 193 12.16 -33.70 24.68
CA GLU A 193 12.64 -33.71 26.07
C GLU A 193 12.00 -34.85 26.89
#